data_c6d5d9ba12c36d403b494c4d69552ae2
#
_entry.id   c6d5d9ba12c36d403b494c4d69552ae2
#
_cell.length_a   1.000
_cell.length_b   1.000
_cell.length_c   1.000
_cell.angle_alpha   90.00
_cell.angle_beta   90.00
_cell.angle_gamma   90.00
#
_symmetry.space_group_name_H-M   'P 1'
#
loop_
_entity.id
_entity.type
_entity.pdbx_description
1 polymer ?
#
loop_
_entity_poly.entity_id
_entity_poly.type
_entity_poly.pdbx_seq_one_letter_code
_entity_poly.pdbx_strand_id
1 'polypeptide(L)'
;MKKWIKAVLPKPVRRYIFKVRERWFDLYAKKSYSQEGEDMLLERFLMDRPCGFYVDVGAHHPMRFSNTYLLYRRGWMGLNIDANPGSMALFRKIRPRDINIEAAVSFTRQELTYYIFNEPALNTFRKDLALERVSATYSIIEEVKILTVPLWQLLDQHIPTGTVIDMLTVDVEGLDYDVLRSNDWGRYSPEFILVECLGAQTLEQASSDPVAQLLFDQRYSIVAKTMNTVLFRLTQAGLSSESM
;
A
#
# COMPACT_ATOMS: atom_id res chain seq x y z
N MET A 1 15.78 -22.36 -11.59
CA MET A 1 16.85 -23.34 -11.90
C MET A 1 18.00 -22.56 -12.52
N LYS A 2 19.21 -22.58 -11.92
CA LYS A 2 20.36 -21.79 -12.39
C LYS A 2 20.69 -22.13 -13.84
N LYS A 3 21.05 -21.13 -14.67
CA LYS A 3 21.27 -21.26 -16.13
C LYS A 3 22.22 -22.41 -16.53
N TRP A 4 23.19 -22.75 -15.71
CA TRP A 4 24.19 -23.80 -15.96
C TRP A 4 23.61 -25.23 -15.83
N ILE A 5 22.57 -25.48 -15.00
CA ILE A 5 21.89 -26.79 -14.90
C ILE A 5 21.11 -27.10 -16.18
N LYS A 6 20.66 -26.10 -16.92
CA LYS A 6 19.96 -26.27 -18.21
C LYS A 6 20.90 -26.77 -19.33
N ALA A 7 22.21 -26.56 -19.20
CA ALA A 7 23.19 -26.91 -20.24
C ALA A 7 23.69 -28.36 -20.12
N VAL A 8 23.62 -28.97 -18.93
CA VAL A 8 24.26 -30.28 -18.64
C VAL A 8 23.29 -31.45 -18.72
N LEU A 9 21.98 -31.26 -18.54
CA LEU A 9 21.04 -32.37 -18.50
C LEU A 9 20.39 -32.65 -19.87
N PRO A 10 20.27 -33.96 -20.27
CA PRO A 10 19.55 -34.35 -21.49
C PRO A 10 18.10 -33.87 -21.50
N LYS A 11 17.56 -33.56 -22.70
CA LYS A 11 16.19 -33.08 -22.88
C LYS A 11 15.11 -33.90 -22.14
N PRO A 12 15.10 -35.27 -22.18
CA PRO A 12 14.09 -36.06 -21.50
C PRO A 12 14.15 -35.91 -19.97
N VAL A 13 15.37 -35.84 -19.41
CA VAL A 13 15.56 -35.65 -17.96
C VAL A 13 15.06 -34.28 -17.51
N ARG A 14 15.31 -33.23 -18.29
CA ARG A 14 14.76 -31.89 -18.03
C ARG A 14 13.22 -31.88 -18.04
N ARG A 15 12.64 -32.60 -19.03
CA ARG A 15 11.16 -32.69 -19.14
C ARG A 15 10.56 -33.47 -17.97
N TYR A 16 11.23 -34.53 -17.51
CA TYR A 16 10.80 -35.27 -16.33
C TYR A 16 10.89 -34.45 -15.05
N ILE A 17 12.03 -33.77 -14.82
CA ILE A 17 12.20 -32.87 -13.67
C ILE A 17 11.17 -31.74 -13.69
N PHE A 18 10.87 -31.18 -14.88
CA PHE A 18 9.84 -30.15 -15.02
C PHE A 18 8.46 -30.68 -14.62
N LYS A 19 8.05 -31.86 -15.12
CA LYS A 19 6.78 -32.50 -14.77
C LYS A 19 6.67 -32.85 -13.28
N VAL A 20 7.75 -33.33 -12.67
CA VAL A 20 7.79 -33.59 -11.22
C VAL A 20 7.62 -32.30 -10.44
N ARG A 21 8.34 -31.25 -10.84
CA ARG A 21 8.19 -29.91 -10.19
C ARG A 21 6.80 -29.33 -10.38
N GLU A 22 6.24 -29.43 -11.58
CA GLU A 22 4.88 -28.99 -11.89
C GLU A 22 3.82 -29.69 -11.02
N ARG A 23 4.04 -30.99 -10.72
CA ARG A 23 3.14 -31.83 -9.90
C ARG A 23 3.27 -31.57 -8.39
N TRP A 24 4.48 -31.28 -7.91
CA TRP A 24 4.78 -31.15 -6.48
C TRP A 24 4.96 -29.70 -6.03
N PHE A 25 5.25 -28.80 -6.96
CA PHE A 25 5.39 -27.38 -6.71
C PHE A 25 4.51 -26.66 -7.70
N ASP A 26 3.61 -25.82 -7.20
CA ASP A 26 2.79 -24.98 -8.05
C ASP A 26 3.67 -23.91 -8.73
N LEU A 27 4.18 -24.25 -9.92
CA LEU A 27 5.10 -23.39 -10.69
C LEU A 27 4.42 -22.17 -11.31
N TYR A 28 3.08 -22.17 -11.30
CA TYR A 28 2.27 -21.09 -11.87
C TYR A 28 1.75 -20.15 -10.80
N ALA A 29 1.78 -20.55 -9.51
CA ALA A 29 1.40 -19.69 -8.42
C ALA A 29 2.40 -18.55 -8.25
N LYS A 30 1.87 -17.38 -7.97
CA LYS A 30 2.61 -16.21 -7.50
C LYS A 30 2.17 -15.91 -6.07
N LYS A 31 3.12 -15.51 -5.23
CA LYS A 31 2.85 -15.19 -3.84
C LYS A 31 2.50 -13.71 -3.73
N SER A 32 1.32 -13.42 -3.19
CA SER A 32 0.89 -12.10 -2.74
C SER A 32 1.14 -11.94 -1.23
N TYR A 33 1.35 -10.72 -0.78
CA TYR A 33 1.50 -10.31 0.62
C TYR A 33 0.41 -9.35 1.06
N SER A 34 -0.26 -8.70 0.13
CA SER A 34 -1.41 -7.83 0.38
C SER A 34 -2.68 -8.64 0.69
N GLN A 35 -3.73 -7.96 1.06
CA GLN A 35 -4.98 -8.59 1.50
C GLN A 35 -5.79 -9.14 0.31
N GLU A 36 -5.88 -8.39 -0.77
CA GLU A 36 -6.74 -8.69 -1.93
C GLU A 36 -5.95 -8.83 -3.25
N GLY A 37 -4.62 -8.88 -3.19
CA GLY A 37 -3.75 -9.00 -4.37
C GLY A 37 -3.31 -7.67 -4.97
N GLU A 38 -3.41 -6.57 -4.23
CA GLU A 38 -3.01 -5.23 -4.65
C GLU A 38 -1.54 -5.17 -5.04
N ASP A 39 -0.68 -5.87 -4.31
CA ASP A 39 0.76 -5.97 -4.61
C ASP A 39 1.03 -6.65 -5.96
N MET A 40 0.19 -7.63 -6.35
CA MET A 40 0.25 -8.28 -7.66
C MET A 40 -0.22 -7.36 -8.77
N LEU A 41 -1.24 -6.53 -8.48
CA LEU A 41 -1.72 -5.51 -9.39
C LEU A 41 -0.63 -4.45 -9.64
N LEU A 42 -0.04 -3.93 -8.56
CA LEU A 42 1.08 -2.99 -8.61
C LEU A 42 2.29 -3.59 -9.33
N GLU A 43 2.63 -4.85 -9.08
CA GLU A 43 3.70 -5.54 -9.80
C GLU A 43 3.47 -5.47 -11.31
N ARG A 44 2.23 -5.60 -11.79
CA ARG A 44 1.91 -5.54 -13.21
C ARG A 44 2.16 -4.16 -13.82
N PHE A 45 1.82 -3.08 -13.11
CA PHE A 45 2.05 -1.71 -13.56
C PHE A 45 3.52 -1.28 -13.46
N LEU A 46 4.24 -1.81 -12.47
CA LEU A 46 5.61 -1.41 -12.14
C LEU A 46 6.67 -2.45 -12.55
N MET A 47 6.28 -3.44 -13.38
CA MET A 47 7.15 -4.59 -13.71
C MET A 47 8.45 -4.19 -14.43
N ASP A 48 8.42 -3.14 -15.23
CA ASP A 48 9.57 -2.67 -16.01
C ASP A 48 10.51 -1.75 -15.20
N ARG A 49 10.14 -1.42 -13.95
CA ARG A 49 10.95 -0.60 -13.06
C ARG A 49 11.75 -1.48 -12.10
N PRO A 50 13.08 -1.49 -12.19
CA PRO A 50 13.92 -2.31 -11.32
C PRO A 50 13.97 -1.81 -9.88
N CYS A 51 13.76 -0.51 -9.66
CA CYS A 51 13.73 0.16 -8.36
C CYS A 51 12.79 1.36 -8.41
N GLY A 52 12.45 1.88 -7.24
CA GLY A 52 11.61 3.06 -7.07
C GLY A 52 11.43 3.39 -5.59
N PHE A 53 10.66 4.43 -5.31
CA PHE A 53 10.36 4.87 -3.97
C PHE A 53 8.85 4.88 -3.71
N TYR A 54 8.44 4.25 -2.62
CA TYR A 54 7.04 4.24 -2.18
C TYR A 54 6.87 4.94 -0.83
N VAL A 55 5.65 5.42 -0.59
CA VAL A 55 5.16 5.87 0.71
C VAL A 55 3.98 4.98 1.10
N ASP A 56 4.01 4.42 2.31
CA ASP A 56 3.03 3.48 2.84
C ASP A 56 2.47 4.05 4.16
N VAL A 57 1.24 4.59 4.11
CA VAL A 57 0.55 5.20 5.24
C VAL A 57 -0.53 4.25 5.75
N GLY A 58 -0.41 3.83 7.02
CA GLY A 58 -1.13 2.71 7.56
C GLY A 58 -0.44 1.38 7.26
N ALA A 59 0.90 1.36 7.36
CA ALA A 59 1.71 0.24 6.91
C ALA A 59 1.49 -1.07 7.69
N HIS A 60 0.81 -1.04 8.84
CA HIS A 60 0.35 -2.15 9.66
C HIS A 60 1.44 -3.17 10.03
N HIS A 61 1.93 -3.94 9.08
CA HIS A 61 2.90 -5.01 9.30
C HIS A 61 3.87 -5.13 8.12
N PRO A 62 5.18 -5.38 8.34
CA PRO A 62 6.19 -5.36 7.26
C PRO A 62 5.98 -6.41 6.15
N MET A 63 5.14 -7.42 6.36
CA MET A 63 4.89 -8.49 5.39
C MET A 63 3.42 -8.89 5.24
N ARG A 64 2.65 -8.93 6.36
CA ARG A 64 1.24 -9.35 6.37
C ARG A 64 0.38 -8.18 5.91
N PHE A 65 -0.50 -8.40 4.95
CA PHE A 65 -1.39 -7.39 4.37
C PHE A 65 -0.65 -6.17 3.79
N SER A 66 0.62 -6.38 3.37
CA SER A 66 1.47 -5.30 2.90
C SER A 66 1.37 -5.11 1.40
N ASN A 67 0.93 -3.93 0.96
CA ASN A 67 0.89 -3.52 -0.43
C ASN A 67 2.29 -3.29 -1.02
N THR A 68 3.28 -3.02 -0.17
CA THR A 68 4.62 -2.57 -0.57
C THR A 68 5.72 -3.62 -0.38
N TYR A 69 5.47 -4.71 0.36
CA TYR A 69 6.53 -5.70 0.64
C TYR A 69 7.05 -6.41 -0.61
N LEU A 70 6.20 -6.66 -1.60
CA LEU A 70 6.63 -7.26 -2.86
C LEU A 70 7.59 -6.33 -3.61
N LEU A 71 7.35 -5.02 -3.61
CA LEU A 71 8.24 -4.00 -4.16
C LEU A 71 9.56 -3.94 -3.39
N TYR A 72 9.51 -3.93 -2.05
CA TYR A 72 10.69 -4.01 -1.19
C TYR A 72 11.57 -5.22 -1.53
N ARG A 73 10.98 -6.40 -1.73
CA ARG A 73 11.72 -7.60 -2.14
C ARG A 73 12.37 -7.49 -3.52
N ARG A 74 11.85 -6.65 -4.39
CA ARG A 74 12.43 -6.34 -5.71
C ARG A 74 13.55 -5.30 -5.66
N GLY A 75 13.87 -4.75 -4.49
CA GLY A 75 14.94 -3.78 -4.32
C GLY A 75 14.49 -2.33 -4.18
N TRP A 76 13.17 -2.08 -4.18
CA TRP A 76 12.62 -0.77 -3.89
C TRP A 76 12.90 -0.35 -2.44
N MET A 77 12.79 0.94 -2.18
CA MET A 77 12.87 1.55 -0.86
C MET A 77 11.63 2.41 -0.64
N GLY A 78 11.36 2.76 0.61
CA GLY A 78 10.24 3.65 0.89
C GLY A 78 10.20 4.18 2.30
N LEU A 79 9.12 4.91 2.55
CA LEU A 79 8.73 5.44 3.85
C LEU A 79 7.48 4.69 4.30
N ASN A 80 7.59 3.96 5.42
CA ASN A 80 6.46 3.31 6.07
C ASN A 80 6.05 4.14 7.29
N ILE A 81 4.77 4.46 7.39
CA ILE A 81 4.17 5.25 8.47
C ILE A 81 3.04 4.44 9.08
N ASP A 82 3.04 4.29 10.39
CA ASP A 82 1.96 3.62 11.12
C ASP A 82 1.77 4.25 12.49
N ALA A 83 0.50 4.39 12.91
CA ALA A 83 0.14 5.02 14.16
C ALA A 83 0.21 4.09 15.38
N ASN A 84 0.23 2.76 15.14
CA ASN A 84 0.18 1.79 16.22
C ASN A 84 1.48 1.80 17.03
N PRO A 85 1.43 2.07 18.34
CA PRO A 85 2.61 2.15 19.19
C PRO A 85 3.45 0.87 19.13
N GLY A 86 4.77 1.03 18.88
CA GLY A 86 5.71 -0.08 18.80
C GLY A 86 5.75 -0.84 17.47
N SER A 87 4.84 -0.57 16.52
CA SER A 87 4.76 -1.25 15.22
C SER A 87 6.07 -1.20 14.43
N MET A 88 6.77 -0.08 14.49
CA MET A 88 7.99 0.14 13.71
C MET A 88 9.21 -0.66 14.18
N ALA A 89 9.17 -1.28 15.34
CA ALA A 89 10.26 -2.16 15.81
C ALA A 89 10.44 -3.37 14.86
N LEU A 90 9.33 -3.98 14.42
CA LEU A 90 9.35 -5.09 13.49
C LEU A 90 9.74 -4.65 12.06
N PHE A 91 9.27 -3.47 11.64
CA PHE A 91 9.68 -2.88 10.35
C PHE A 91 11.19 -2.66 10.29
N ARG A 92 11.80 -2.05 11.30
CA ARG A 92 13.26 -1.85 11.36
C ARG A 92 14.05 -3.16 11.24
N LYS A 93 13.51 -4.25 11.77
CA LYS A 93 14.15 -5.57 11.70
C LYS A 93 14.01 -6.23 10.32
N ILE A 94 12.84 -6.15 9.69
CA ILE A 94 12.50 -6.88 8.46
C ILE A 94 12.78 -6.03 7.22
N ARG A 95 12.55 -4.72 7.32
CA ARG A 95 12.71 -3.74 6.23
C ARG A 95 13.71 -2.64 6.59
N PRO A 96 14.99 -2.99 6.89
CA PRO A 96 16.01 -2.03 7.33
C PRO A 96 16.45 -1.03 6.27
N ARG A 97 16.12 -1.24 4.99
CA ARG A 97 16.40 -0.26 3.92
C ARG A 97 15.38 0.87 3.89
N ASP A 98 14.21 0.66 4.48
CA ASP A 98 13.14 1.65 4.51
C ASP A 98 13.30 2.62 5.68
N ILE A 99 12.72 3.79 5.49
CA ILE A 99 12.46 4.75 6.55
C ILE A 99 11.17 4.31 7.25
N ASN A 100 11.23 4.04 8.55
CA ASN A 100 10.11 3.45 9.31
C ASN A 100 9.76 4.37 10.47
N ILE A 101 8.58 5.02 10.40
CA ILE A 101 8.14 6.09 11.31
C ILE A 101 6.84 5.70 12.00
N GLU A 102 6.85 5.83 13.33
CA GLU A 102 5.66 5.72 14.16
C GLU A 102 5.02 7.10 14.26
N ALA A 103 3.94 7.30 13.51
CA ALA A 103 3.19 8.55 13.47
C ALA A 103 1.76 8.34 13.00
N ALA A 104 0.84 9.16 13.52
CA ALA A 104 -0.54 9.25 13.03
C ALA A 104 -0.64 10.38 12.00
N VAL A 105 -1.27 10.10 10.86
CA VAL A 105 -1.47 11.08 9.79
C VAL A 105 -2.94 11.51 9.74
N SER A 106 -3.18 12.83 9.65
CA SER A 106 -4.50 13.41 9.42
C SER A 106 -4.36 14.80 8.79
N PHE A 107 -5.49 15.42 8.45
CA PHE A 107 -5.51 16.72 7.77
C PHE A 107 -4.79 17.83 8.53
N THR A 108 -4.91 17.87 9.87
CA THR A 108 -4.29 18.86 10.73
C THR A 108 -3.59 18.23 11.91
N ARG A 109 -2.74 19.02 12.56
CA ARG A 109 -2.13 18.62 13.83
C ARG A 109 -3.16 18.75 14.95
N GLN A 110 -3.64 17.61 15.44
CA GLN A 110 -4.66 17.51 16.50
C GLN A 110 -4.49 16.23 17.29
N GLU A 111 -5.00 16.20 18.51
CA GLU A 111 -5.02 14.98 19.31
C GLU A 111 -6.29 14.19 19.00
N LEU A 112 -6.14 12.95 18.54
CA LEU A 112 -7.23 12.02 18.27
C LEU A 112 -7.13 10.79 19.18
N THR A 113 -8.29 10.18 19.48
CA THR A 113 -8.33 8.88 20.17
C THR A 113 -8.11 7.77 19.16
N TYR A 114 -7.11 6.95 19.39
CA TYR A 114 -6.83 5.74 18.62
C TYR A 114 -7.36 4.53 19.37
N TYR A 115 -8.23 3.76 18.72
CA TYR A 115 -8.87 2.56 19.26
C TYR A 115 -8.04 1.35 18.81
N ILE A 116 -7.42 0.68 19.80
CA ILE A 116 -6.55 -0.47 19.56
C ILE A 116 -7.34 -1.75 19.83
N PHE A 117 -7.38 -2.63 18.83
CA PHE A 117 -8.05 -3.91 18.89
C PHE A 117 -7.09 -5.05 19.21
N ASN A 118 -7.65 -6.19 19.66
CA ASN A 118 -6.95 -7.46 19.76
C ASN A 118 -6.50 -8.01 18.38
N GLU A 119 -7.06 -7.52 17.25
CA GLU A 119 -6.57 -7.69 15.89
C GLU A 119 -6.13 -6.29 15.36
N PRO A 120 -4.81 -6.03 15.26
CA PRO A 120 -4.31 -4.70 14.91
C PRO A 120 -4.73 -4.18 13.54
N ALA A 121 -5.15 -5.05 12.63
CA ALA A 121 -5.70 -4.65 11.32
C ALA A 121 -7.05 -3.90 11.43
N LEU A 122 -7.69 -3.92 12.61
CA LEU A 122 -8.96 -3.23 12.87
C LEU A 122 -8.78 -1.91 13.62
N ASN A 123 -7.54 -1.55 13.95
CA ASN A 123 -7.27 -0.31 14.68
C ASN A 123 -7.73 0.91 13.87
N THR A 124 -8.35 1.87 14.54
CA THR A 124 -8.91 3.04 13.86
C THR A 124 -8.96 4.27 14.78
N PHE A 125 -8.98 5.47 14.19
CA PHE A 125 -9.27 6.72 14.88
C PHE A 125 -10.77 7.06 14.89
N ARG A 126 -11.59 6.34 14.13
CA ARG A 126 -13.03 6.56 14.05
C ARG A 126 -13.78 5.78 15.12
N LYS A 127 -14.43 6.50 16.05
CA LYS A 127 -15.18 5.89 17.14
C LYS A 127 -16.38 5.08 16.66
N ASP A 128 -17.11 5.58 15.66
CA ASP A 128 -18.26 4.89 15.06
C ASP A 128 -17.84 3.53 14.45
N LEU A 129 -16.77 3.54 13.65
CA LEU A 129 -16.20 2.33 13.06
C LEU A 129 -15.65 1.37 14.11
N ALA A 130 -15.01 1.88 15.17
CA ALA A 130 -14.53 1.07 16.27
C ALA A 130 -15.68 0.34 16.98
N LEU A 131 -16.79 1.03 17.26
CA LEU A 131 -17.95 0.43 17.89
C LEU A 131 -18.67 -0.60 17.00
N GLU A 132 -18.72 -0.36 15.69
CA GLU A 132 -19.29 -1.29 14.70
C GLU A 132 -18.49 -2.61 14.62
N ARG A 133 -17.17 -2.54 14.75
CA ARG A 133 -16.27 -3.70 14.67
C ARG A 133 -16.25 -4.59 15.91
N VAL A 134 -16.73 -4.10 17.04
CA VAL A 134 -16.80 -4.93 18.27
C VAL A 134 -17.74 -6.11 18.03
N SER A 135 -17.27 -7.31 18.32
CA SER A 135 -18.00 -8.57 18.15
C SER A 135 -17.58 -9.60 19.20
N ALA A 136 -18.04 -10.83 19.08
CA ALA A 136 -17.59 -11.92 19.95
C ALA A 136 -16.09 -12.25 19.80
N THR A 137 -15.50 -11.90 18.65
CA THR A 137 -14.09 -12.20 18.31
C THR A 137 -13.20 -10.98 18.47
N TYR A 138 -13.70 -9.79 18.16
CA TYR A 138 -12.93 -8.55 18.11
C TYR A 138 -13.37 -7.59 19.22
N SER A 139 -12.40 -7.10 19.98
CA SER A 139 -12.64 -6.17 21.08
C SER A 139 -11.59 -5.06 21.11
N ILE A 140 -11.99 -3.88 21.55
CA ILE A 140 -11.08 -2.78 21.87
C ILE A 140 -10.34 -3.17 23.14
N ILE A 141 -9.00 -3.21 23.07
CA ILE A 141 -8.14 -3.55 24.21
C ILE A 141 -7.52 -2.32 24.86
N GLU A 142 -7.41 -1.22 24.10
CA GLU A 142 -6.84 0.03 24.60
C GLU A 142 -7.35 1.22 23.79
N GLU A 143 -7.46 2.39 24.45
CA GLU A 143 -7.71 3.69 23.83
C GLU A 143 -6.57 4.63 24.18
N VAL A 144 -5.84 5.13 23.19
CA VAL A 144 -4.72 6.04 23.40
C VAL A 144 -4.94 7.36 22.68
N LYS A 145 -4.43 8.45 23.26
CA LYS A 145 -4.41 9.75 22.61
C LYS A 145 -3.14 9.91 21.79
N ILE A 146 -3.27 10.16 20.50
CA ILE A 146 -2.15 10.34 19.60
C ILE A 146 -2.27 11.69 18.88
N LEU A 147 -1.16 12.41 18.84
CA LEU A 147 -1.06 13.66 18.09
C LEU A 147 -0.83 13.34 16.62
N THR A 148 -1.75 13.79 15.77
CA THR A 148 -1.64 13.62 14.31
C THR A 148 -0.76 14.69 13.69
N VAL A 149 -0.22 14.37 12.50
CA VAL A 149 0.64 15.24 11.70
C VAL A 149 0.17 15.20 10.25
N PRO A 150 0.13 16.32 9.51
CA PRO A 150 -0.14 16.30 8.07
C PRO A 150 0.90 15.49 7.28
N LEU A 151 0.45 14.80 6.22
CA LEU A 151 1.33 13.96 5.40
C LEU A 151 2.49 14.77 4.83
N TRP A 152 2.23 15.95 4.24
CA TRP A 152 3.29 16.79 3.65
C TRP A 152 4.43 17.08 4.64
N GLN A 153 4.12 17.25 5.92
CA GLN A 153 5.15 17.55 6.94
C GLN A 153 6.06 16.34 7.19
N LEU A 154 5.51 15.12 7.22
CA LEU A 154 6.31 13.91 7.36
C LEU A 154 7.15 13.66 6.11
N LEU A 155 6.60 13.92 4.92
CA LEU A 155 7.36 13.81 3.68
C LEU A 155 8.55 14.78 3.66
N ASP A 156 8.34 16.03 4.06
CA ASP A 156 9.41 17.07 4.16
C ASP A 156 10.53 16.65 5.12
N GLN A 157 10.16 16.05 6.25
CA GLN A 157 11.12 15.71 7.29
C GLN A 157 11.95 14.46 6.97
N HIS A 158 11.39 13.52 6.19
CA HIS A 158 11.94 12.18 6.13
C HIS A 158 12.34 11.73 4.71
N ILE A 159 11.78 12.31 3.68
CA ILE A 159 12.15 11.95 2.30
C ILE A 159 13.37 12.78 1.88
N PRO A 160 14.42 12.12 1.34
CA PRO A 160 15.57 12.85 0.81
C PRO A 160 15.16 13.83 -0.30
N THR A 161 15.74 15.02 -0.29
CA THR A 161 15.45 16.06 -1.29
C THR A 161 15.67 15.53 -2.71
N GLY A 162 14.70 15.78 -3.59
CA GLY A 162 14.75 15.34 -4.99
C GLY A 162 14.30 13.89 -5.22
N THR A 163 13.84 13.19 -4.18
CA THR A 163 13.25 11.85 -4.36
C THR A 163 11.90 11.96 -5.07
N VAL A 164 11.76 11.24 -6.17
CA VAL A 164 10.47 11.04 -6.83
C VAL A 164 9.73 9.91 -6.11
N ILE A 165 8.48 10.17 -5.71
CA ILE A 165 7.61 9.14 -5.16
C ILE A 165 6.90 8.46 -6.33
N ASP A 166 7.20 7.19 -6.58
CA ASP A 166 6.55 6.41 -7.63
C ASP A 166 5.16 5.94 -7.22
N MET A 167 4.98 5.66 -5.92
CA MET A 167 3.74 5.10 -5.38
C MET A 167 3.47 5.62 -3.97
N LEU A 168 2.21 5.98 -3.73
CA LEU A 168 1.63 6.20 -2.41
C LEU A 168 0.55 5.16 -2.15
N THR A 169 0.57 4.48 -1.01
CA THR A 169 -0.56 3.69 -0.52
C THR A 169 -1.07 4.31 0.78
N VAL A 170 -2.39 4.38 0.90
CA VAL A 170 -3.09 4.89 2.08
C VAL A 170 -4.16 3.89 2.48
N ASP A 171 -4.06 3.40 3.70
CA ASP A 171 -5.00 2.47 4.31
C ASP A 171 -4.95 2.71 5.83
N VAL A 172 -5.76 3.65 6.29
CA VAL A 172 -5.76 4.14 7.68
C VAL A 172 -7.12 3.98 8.34
N GLU A 173 -7.91 3.05 7.81
CA GLU A 173 -9.15 2.59 8.42
C GLU A 173 -10.12 3.75 8.71
N GLY A 174 -10.39 4.55 7.65
CA GLY A 174 -11.42 5.57 7.62
C GLY A 174 -10.95 7.01 7.79
N LEU A 175 -9.65 7.30 7.84
CA LEU A 175 -9.09 8.64 7.73
C LEU A 175 -8.39 8.89 6.37
N ASP A 176 -8.59 8.04 5.38
CA ASP A 176 -7.91 8.04 4.08
C ASP A 176 -8.09 9.38 3.34
N TYR A 177 -9.30 9.92 3.38
CA TYR A 177 -9.60 11.23 2.82
C TYR A 177 -8.79 12.34 3.50
N ASP A 178 -8.70 12.34 4.83
CA ASP A 178 -7.97 13.36 5.60
C ASP A 178 -6.46 13.25 5.37
N VAL A 179 -5.94 12.03 5.25
CA VAL A 179 -4.53 11.78 4.88
C VAL A 179 -4.23 12.38 3.51
N LEU A 180 -5.00 12.03 2.48
CA LEU A 180 -4.78 12.52 1.12
C LEU A 180 -4.96 14.04 1.02
N ARG A 181 -5.95 14.60 1.72
CA ARG A 181 -6.18 16.04 1.79
C ARG A 181 -5.03 16.79 2.44
N SER A 182 -4.27 16.15 3.31
CA SER A 182 -3.10 16.71 3.97
C SER A 182 -1.83 16.68 3.13
N ASN A 183 -1.87 16.15 1.91
CA ASN A 183 -0.71 16.14 1.02
C ASN A 183 -0.53 17.50 0.31
N ASP A 184 0.72 17.86 0.04
CA ASP A 184 1.06 18.97 -0.86
C ASP A 184 1.22 18.44 -2.29
N TRP A 185 0.12 18.46 -3.06
CA TRP A 185 0.07 17.91 -4.42
C TRP A 185 0.96 18.67 -5.41
N GLY A 186 1.36 19.90 -5.10
CA GLY A 186 2.31 20.67 -5.91
C GLY A 186 3.75 20.15 -5.80
N ARG A 187 4.09 19.52 -4.67
CA ARG A 187 5.43 18.99 -4.39
C ARG A 187 5.50 17.48 -4.44
N TYR A 188 4.44 16.80 -4.01
CA TYR A 188 4.39 15.36 -3.89
C TYR A 188 3.22 14.81 -4.71
N SER A 189 3.50 14.46 -5.97
CA SER A 189 2.53 13.91 -6.91
C SER A 189 2.99 12.51 -7.36
N PRO A 190 2.75 11.46 -6.55
CA PRO A 190 3.12 10.08 -6.89
C PRO A 190 2.51 9.66 -8.23
N GLU A 191 3.20 8.83 -9.03
CA GLU A 191 2.61 8.34 -10.27
C GLU A 191 1.41 7.44 -10.02
N PHE A 192 1.48 6.60 -8.97
CA PHE A 192 0.39 5.72 -8.58
C PHE A 192 -0.05 5.99 -7.14
N ILE A 193 -1.35 5.95 -6.93
CA ILE A 193 -1.94 6.02 -5.59
C ILE A 193 -2.85 4.81 -5.43
N LEU A 194 -2.63 4.05 -4.38
CA LEU A 194 -3.48 2.96 -3.93
C LEU A 194 -4.16 3.39 -2.64
N VAL A 195 -5.48 3.37 -2.60
CA VAL A 195 -6.21 3.84 -1.42
C VAL A 195 -7.43 2.99 -1.14
N GLU A 196 -7.71 2.74 0.14
CA GLU A 196 -8.92 2.06 0.56
C GLU A 196 -10.15 2.98 0.38
N CYS A 197 -11.20 2.45 -0.26
CA CYS A 197 -12.50 3.08 -0.45
C CYS A 197 -13.56 2.18 0.14
N LEU A 198 -13.74 2.23 1.45
CA LEU A 198 -14.70 1.39 2.17
C LEU A 198 -16.13 1.63 1.66
N GLY A 199 -16.83 0.54 1.34
CA GLY A 199 -18.21 0.59 0.87
C GLY A 199 -18.40 0.81 -0.64
N ALA A 200 -17.35 1.10 -1.41
CA ALA A 200 -17.41 1.20 -2.86
C ALA A 200 -17.32 -0.19 -3.52
N GLN A 201 -18.44 -0.86 -3.72
CA GLN A 201 -18.49 -2.20 -4.32
C GLN A 201 -18.32 -2.18 -5.85
N THR A 202 -18.79 -1.12 -6.54
CA THR A 202 -18.67 -0.96 -7.98
C THR A 202 -17.71 0.15 -8.37
N LEU A 203 -17.30 0.20 -9.65
CA LEU A 203 -16.48 1.30 -10.17
C LEU A 203 -17.22 2.65 -10.15
N GLU A 204 -18.54 2.63 -10.35
CA GLU A 204 -19.37 3.84 -10.26
C GLU A 204 -19.39 4.40 -8.82
N GLN A 205 -19.57 3.52 -7.83
CA GLN A 205 -19.51 3.90 -6.43
C GLN A 205 -18.11 4.43 -6.06
N ALA A 206 -17.05 3.73 -6.51
CA ALA A 206 -15.67 4.18 -6.30
C ALA A 206 -15.40 5.54 -6.94
N SER A 207 -15.95 5.80 -8.14
CA SER A 207 -15.81 7.08 -8.82
C SER A 207 -16.57 8.22 -8.10
N SER A 208 -17.60 7.90 -7.34
CA SER A 208 -18.40 8.88 -6.59
C SER A 208 -17.87 9.10 -5.16
N ASP A 209 -16.88 8.33 -4.73
CA ASP A 209 -16.27 8.44 -3.41
C ASP A 209 -15.54 9.79 -3.25
N PRO A 210 -15.64 10.47 -2.09
CA PRO A 210 -14.91 11.73 -1.83
C PRO A 210 -13.40 11.63 -2.08
N VAL A 211 -12.78 10.49 -1.80
CA VAL A 211 -11.37 10.23 -2.08
C VAL A 211 -11.09 10.29 -3.58
N ALA A 212 -11.95 9.65 -4.39
CA ALA A 212 -11.80 9.65 -5.84
C ALA A 212 -11.98 11.06 -6.42
N GLN A 213 -12.98 11.82 -5.93
CA GLN A 213 -13.21 13.19 -6.36
C GLN A 213 -12.01 14.08 -6.07
N LEU A 214 -11.43 13.99 -4.85
CA LEU A 214 -10.19 14.68 -4.49
C LEU A 214 -9.07 14.35 -5.49
N LEU A 215 -8.88 13.07 -5.81
CA LEU A 215 -7.81 12.63 -6.70
C LEU A 215 -8.06 13.00 -8.16
N PHE A 216 -9.32 13.05 -8.63
CA PHE A 216 -9.65 13.56 -9.97
C PHE A 216 -9.29 15.04 -10.11
N ASP A 217 -9.54 15.85 -9.07
CA ASP A 217 -9.13 17.26 -9.04
C ASP A 217 -7.59 17.41 -9.10
N GLN A 218 -6.85 16.42 -8.63
CA GLN A 218 -5.40 16.34 -8.72
C GLN A 218 -4.90 15.64 -10.00
N ARG A 219 -5.77 15.46 -11.01
CA ARG A 219 -5.46 14.85 -12.31
C ARG A 219 -5.10 13.37 -12.26
N TYR A 220 -5.59 12.64 -11.29
CA TYR A 220 -5.51 11.19 -11.30
C TYR A 220 -6.75 10.57 -11.98
N SER A 221 -6.59 9.37 -12.46
CA SER A 221 -7.69 8.54 -13.01
C SER A 221 -7.63 7.14 -12.40
N ILE A 222 -8.80 6.51 -12.24
CA ILE A 222 -8.90 5.12 -11.80
C ILE A 222 -8.35 4.22 -12.92
N VAL A 223 -7.41 3.34 -12.57
CA VAL A 223 -6.84 2.35 -13.51
C VAL A 223 -7.14 0.91 -13.14
N ALA A 224 -7.47 0.66 -11.86
CA ALA A 224 -7.92 -0.65 -11.40
C ALA A 224 -8.62 -0.55 -10.03
N LYS A 225 -9.33 -1.62 -9.65
CA LYS A 225 -9.98 -1.76 -8.36
C LYS A 225 -9.91 -3.23 -7.91
N THR A 226 -9.61 -3.48 -6.64
CA THR A 226 -9.87 -4.73 -5.93
C THR A 226 -11.21 -4.66 -5.20
N MET A 227 -11.48 -5.46 -4.17
CA MET A 227 -12.76 -5.39 -3.45
C MET A 227 -12.91 -4.04 -2.72
N ASN A 228 -11.94 -3.66 -1.91
CA ASN A 228 -12.00 -2.45 -1.09
C ASN A 228 -11.04 -1.35 -1.56
N THR A 229 -10.05 -1.66 -2.39
CA THR A 229 -8.96 -0.74 -2.73
C THR A 229 -9.04 -0.30 -4.18
N VAL A 230 -8.75 0.97 -4.43
CA VAL A 230 -8.74 1.59 -5.76
C VAL A 230 -7.33 2.06 -6.10
N LEU A 231 -6.88 1.70 -7.30
CA LEU A 231 -5.61 2.16 -7.86
C LEU A 231 -5.85 3.32 -8.82
N PHE A 232 -5.23 4.43 -8.52
CA PHE A 232 -5.22 5.63 -9.34
C PHE A 232 -3.85 5.81 -10.00
N ARG A 233 -3.84 6.46 -11.16
CA ARG A 233 -2.63 6.87 -11.86
C ARG A 233 -2.72 8.33 -12.24
N LEU A 234 -1.62 9.06 -12.08
CA LEU A 234 -1.48 10.44 -12.53
C LEU A 234 -1.60 10.51 -14.06
N THR A 235 -2.54 11.31 -14.54
CA THR A 235 -2.74 11.53 -15.97
C THR A 235 -1.65 12.48 -16.47
N GLN A 236 -0.79 12.01 -17.37
CA GLN A 236 0.22 12.85 -18.00
C GLN A 236 -0.48 13.93 -18.84
N ALA A 237 -0.11 15.19 -18.63
CA ALA A 237 -0.56 16.25 -19.53
C ALA A 237 0.03 15.98 -20.93
N GLY A 238 -0.81 15.51 -21.88
CA GLY A 238 -0.39 15.35 -23.27
C GLY A 238 -0.68 14.03 -23.99
N LEU A 239 -1.37 13.07 -23.37
CA LEU A 239 -1.99 11.97 -24.14
C LEU A 239 -3.44 12.31 -24.41
N SER A 240 -3.66 13.31 -25.29
CA SER A 240 -4.92 13.45 -26.01
C SER A 240 -5.16 12.16 -26.82
N SER A 241 -6.39 11.68 -26.75
CA SER A 241 -6.98 10.56 -27.47
C SER A 241 -6.71 10.64 -28.99
N GLU A 242 -5.52 10.24 -29.44
CA GLU A 242 -5.24 9.95 -30.84
C GLU A 242 -4.55 8.59 -30.89
N SER A 243 -5.34 7.56 -30.94
CA SER A 243 -5.13 6.27 -31.63
C SER A 243 -6.11 5.23 -31.08
N MET A 244 -7.32 5.26 -31.58
CA MET A 244 -8.09 4.02 -31.83
C MET A 244 -8.16 3.80 -33.31
#